data_8a2152574656ce9b320f3ee2e0dd8f83
#
_entry.id   8a2152574656ce9b320f3ee2e0dd8f83
#
_cell.length_a   1.000
_cell.length_b   1.000
_cell.length_c   1.000
_cell.angle_alpha   90.00
_cell.angle_beta   90.00
_cell.angle_gamma   90.00
#
_symmetry.space_group_name_H-M   'P 1'
#
loop_
_entity.id
_entity.type
_entity.pdbx_description
1 polymer ?
#
loop_
_entity_poly.entity_id
_entity_poly.type
_entity_poly.pdbx_seq_one_letter_code
_entity_poly.pdbx_strand_id
1 'polypeptide(L)'
;MVVETLKKQYRPCEPIVLSDIKWLKLKSGALRQAFKRMSDKGIVKRYMNGVYYFPEKEKVPSIEDVLCRMYIGNREQVYGYYAGYAYGKRLGVTGKEDTFPVIVTNKENSRGRYRLIAIRKVYLKKPYTVITKDNVEVVALLDFIREWDMYSELNEEDTFSVIKNYMNKQSIDKTVFLETAVHFPSKVSAMIVK
;
A
#
# COMPACT_ATOMS: atom_id res chain seq x y z
N MET A 1 28.03 12.71 6.65
CA MET A 1 27.04 13.37 5.77
C MET A 1 25.86 12.47 5.43
N VAL A 2 26.00 11.35 4.68
CA VAL A 2 24.84 10.48 4.32
C VAL A 2 24.11 9.89 5.55
N VAL A 3 24.86 9.38 6.53
CA VAL A 3 24.29 8.80 7.77
C VAL A 3 23.48 9.81 8.55
N GLU A 4 24.01 11.01 8.74
CA GLU A 4 23.31 12.07 9.49
C GLU A 4 22.03 12.53 8.79
N THR A 5 22.05 12.62 7.46
CA THR A 5 20.86 12.96 6.69
C THR A 5 19.80 11.85 6.78
N LEU A 6 20.21 10.57 6.74
CA LEU A 6 19.31 9.46 6.93
C LEU A 6 18.70 9.42 8.34
N LYS A 7 19.50 9.66 9.39
CA LYS A 7 19.02 9.72 10.78
C LYS A 7 18.01 10.84 11.04
N LYS A 8 18.09 11.95 10.30
CA LYS A 8 17.07 13.01 10.36
C LYS A 8 15.75 12.59 9.72
N GLN A 9 15.80 11.69 8.74
CA GLN A 9 14.64 11.27 7.95
C GLN A 9 13.98 10.00 8.48
N TYR A 10 14.73 9.09 9.12
CA TYR A 10 14.25 7.80 9.54
C TYR A 10 14.43 7.59 11.04
N ARG A 11 13.40 7.17 11.71
CA ARG A 11 13.45 6.79 13.14
C ARG A 11 14.12 5.43 13.29
N PRO A 12 14.65 5.10 14.50
CA PRO A 12 15.05 3.74 14.80
C PRO A 12 13.95 2.73 14.50
N CYS A 13 14.31 1.58 13.97
CA CYS A 13 13.41 0.50 13.53
C CYS A 13 12.43 0.86 12.41
N GLU A 14 12.48 2.06 11.83
CA GLU A 14 11.69 2.40 10.64
C GLU A 14 12.32 1.76 9.39
N PRO A 15 11.53 1.07 8.52
CA PRO A 15 12.07 0.49 7.29
C PRO A 15 12.58 1.56 6.32
N ILE A 16 13.80 1.38 5.83
CA ILE A 16 14.47 2.22 4.84
C ILE A 16 14.51 1.44 3.53
N VAL A 17 13.65 1.79 2.58
CA VAL A 17 13.58 1.13 1.27
C VAL A 17 14.48 1.89 0.30
N LEU A 18 15.49 1.22 -0.27
CA LEU A 18 16.49 1.88 -1.13
C LEU A 18 15.89 2.55 -2.37
N SER A 19 14.83 2.00 -2.95
CA SER A 19 14.16 2.59 -4.11
C SER A 19 13.53 3.96 -3.83
N ASP A 20 13.26 4.28 -2.56
CA ASP A 20 12.62 5.52 -2.14
C ASP A 20 13.64 6.63 -1.86
N ILE A 21 14.96 6.29 -1.80
CA ILE A 21 16.03 7.25 -1.49
C ILE A 21 16.55 7.92 -2.77
N LYS A 22 15.67 8.50 -3.58
CA LYS A 22 16.06 9.25 -4.79
C LYS A 22 16.65 10.63 -4.48
N TRP A 23 16.28 11.21 -3.35
CA TRP A 23 16.71 12.55 -2.89
C TRP A 23 18.20 12.66 -2.59
N LEU A 24 18.91 11.56 -2.31
CA LEU A 24 20.38 11.57 -2.18
C LEU A 24 21.12 11.77 -3.51
N LYS A 25 20.40 11.77 -4.64
CA LYS A 25 20.97 11.92 -6.00
C LYS A 25 22.15 10.97 -6.31
N LEU A 26 22.24 9.85 -5.63
CA LEU A 26 23.24 8.81 -5.85
C LEU A 26 22.76 7.81 -6.92
N LYS A 27 23.68 7.34 -7.76
CA LYS A 27 23.41 6.21 -8.64
C LYS A 27 23.07 4.96 -7.80
N SER A 28 22.17 4.12 -8.27
CA SER A 28 21.69 2.93 -7.52
C SER A 28 22.81 2.00 -7.02
N GLY A 29 23.87 1.84 -7.79
CA GLY A 29 25.06 1.05 -7.39
C GLY A 29 25.81 1.69 -6.23
N ALA A 30 26.05 3.01 -6.30
CA ALA A 30 26.72 3.75 -5.22
C ALA A 30 25.91 3.73 -3.92
N LEU A 31 24.58 3.87 -4.03
CA LEU A 31 23.66 3.78 -2.89
C LEU A 31 23.74 2.39 -2.23
N ARG A 32 23.67 1.31 -3.01
CA ARG A 32 23.79 -0.07 -2.49
C ARG A 32 25.14 -0.28 -1.78
N GLN A 33 26.25 0.19 -2.36
CA GLN A 33 27.58 0.09 -1.72
C GLN A 33 27.67 0.92 -0.43
N ALA A 34 27.05 2.11 -0.40
CA ALA A 34 27.01 2.92 0.82
C ALA A 34 26.26 2.19 1.94
N PHE A 35 25.08 1.61 1.63
CA PHE A 35 24.30 0.84 2.61
C PHE A 35 25.01 -0.46 3.03
N LYS A 36 25.70 -1.13 2.11
CA LYS A 36 26.55 -2.27 2.47
C LYS A 36 27.62 -1.87 3.49
N ARG A 37 28.39 -0.81 3.21
CA ARG A 37 29.42 -0.32 4.15
C ARG A 37 28.85 0.13 5.50
N MET A 38 27.66 0.73 5.52
CA MET A 38 26.97 1.09 6.77
C MET A 38 26.52 -0.15 7.53
N SER A 39 26.09 -1.19 6.83
CA SER A 39 25.70 -2.47 7.43
C SER A 39 26.93 -3.21 8.01
N ASP A 40 28.05 -3.24 7.27
CA ASP A 40 29.30 -3.86 7.73
C ASP A 40 29.86 -3.16 9.01
N LYS A 41 29.57 -1.85 9.16
CA LYS A 41 29.91 -1.05 10.36
C LYS A 41 28.84 -1.11 11.46
N GLY A 42 27.75 -1.87 11.30
CA GLY A 42 26.67 -1.96 12.28
C GLY A 42 25.81 -0.69 12.41
N ILE A 43 26.00 0.33 11.56
CA ILE A 43 25.23 1.58 11.58
C ILE A 43 23.77 1.32 11.17
N VAL A 44 23.54 0.47 10.19
CA VAL A 44 22.22 -0.03 9.81
C VAL A 44 22.22 -1.55 9.81
N LYS A 45 21.06 -2.17 10.04
CA LYS A 45 20.84 -3.60 9.83
C LYS A 45 20.05 -3.83 8.56
N ARG A 46 20.36 -4.91 7.86
CA ARG A 46 19.61 -5.33 6.67
C ARG A 46 18.45 -6.20 7.10
N TYR A 47 17.22 -5.79 6.77
CA TYR A 47 16.02 -6.59 6.96
C TYR A 47 15.89 -7.65 5.85
N MET A 48 15.98 -7.20 4.60
CA MET A 48 15.99 -8.01 3.40
C MET A 48 16.70 -7.27 2.25
N ASN A 49 16.72 -7.84 1.07
CA ASN A 49 17.33 -7.19 -0.08
C ASN A 49 16.65 -5.86 -0.40
N GLY A 50 17.41 -4.77 -0.34
CA GLY A 50 16.93 -3.41 -0.61
C GLY A 50 16.17 -2.76 0.54
N VAL A 51 16.05 -3.41 1.71
CA VAL A 51 15.39 -2.87 2.91
C VAL A 51 16.33 -2.93 4.10
N TYR A 52 16.54 -1.81 4.75
CA TYR A 52 17.42 -1.63 5.90
C TYR A 52 16.66 -0.88 7.01
N TYR A 53 17.26 -0.79 8.19
CA TYR A 53 16.76 0.01 9.30
C TYR A 53 17.89 0.41 10.25
N PHE A 54 17.72 1.49 11.01
CA PHE A 54 18.60 1.82 12.11
C PHE A 54 18.27 0.92 13.31
N PRO A 55 19.25 0.17 13.84
CA PRO A 55 18.99 -0.72 14.98
C PRO A 55 18.67 0.08 16.25
N GLU A 56 17.71 -0.42 17.03
CA GLU A 56 17.40 0.06 18.38
C GLU A 56 17.27 -1.18 19.30
N LYS A 57 18.27 -1.38 20.18
CA LYS A 57 18.34 -2.55 21.09
C LYS A 57 18.00 -3.86 20.31
N GLU A 58 17.02 -4.61 20.77
CA GLU A 58 16.60 -5.88 20.15
C GLU A 58 15.40 -5.74 19.19
N LYS A 59 14.96 -4.52 18.90
CA LYS A 59 13.81 -4.27 18.04
C LYS A 59 14.16 -4.44 16.56
N VAL A 60 13.21 -5.03 15.83
CA VAL A 60 13.25 -5.23 14.37
C VAL A 60 11.95 -4.68 13.80
N PRO A 61 11.94 -4.06 12.61
CA PRO A 61 10.68 -3.66 11.95
C PRO A 61 9.72 -4.83 11.81
N SER A 62 8.42 -4.60 12.00
CA SER A 62 7.41 -5.61 11.69
C SER A 62 7.35 -5.85 10.18
N ILE A 63 6.86 -7.00 9.76
CA ILE A 63 6.65 -7.28 8.35
C ILE A 63 5.57 -6.34 7.75
N GLU A 64 4.59 -5.97 8.55
CA GLU A 64 3.54 -5.02 8.20
C GLU A 64 4.11 -3.62 7.92
N ASP A 65 5.04 -3.13 8.77
CA ASP A 65 5.75 -1.86 8.53
C ASP A 65 6.54 -1.89 7.22
N VAL A 66 7.20 -3.03 6.95
CA VAL A 66 7.96 -3.22 5.71
C VAL A 66 7.04 -3.24 4.49
N LEU A 67 5.93 -3.97 4.55
CA LEU A 67 4.94 -4.01 3.46
C LEU A 67 4.32 -2.65 3.21
N CYS A 68 3.93 -1.96 4.29
CA CYS A 68 3.38 -0.62 4.22
C CYS A 68 4.37 0.33 3.53
N ARG A 69 5.63 0.34 3.96
CA ARG A 69 6.66 1.18 3.37
C ARG A 69 7.00 0.83 1.93
N MET A 70 7.01 -0.45 1.60
CA MET A 70 7.33 -0.91 0.24
C MET A 70 6.20 -0.64 -0.75
N TYR A 71 4.93 -0.81 -0.36
CA TYR A 71 3.82 -0.92 -1.30
C TYR A 71 2.63 0.02 -1.05
N ILE A 72 2.48 0.58 0.16
CA ILE A 72 1.35 1.46 0.48
C ILE A 72 1.76 2.93 0.39
N GLY A 73 2.80 3.32 1.12
CA GLY A 73 3.22 4.71 1.13
C GLY A 73 4.38 5.01 2.05
N ASN A 74 4.80 6.27 1.99
CA ASN A 74 5.74 6.86 2.89
C ASN A 74 5.16 8.16 3.46
N ARG A 75 5.94 8.95 4.18
CA ARG A 75 5.47 10.21 4.78
C ARG A 75 4.99 11.24 3.76
N GLU A 76 5.50 11.17 2.54
CA GLU A 76 5.27 12.17 1.50
C GLU A 76 4.27 11.68 0.44
N GLN A 77 4.24 10.37 0.18
CA GLN A 77 3.52 9.79 -0.95
C GLN A 77 2.72 8.56 -0.53
N VAL A 78 1.51 8.45 -1.05
CA VAL A 78 0.70 7.24 -1.06
C VAL A 78 0.75 6.67 -2.47
N TYR A 79 0.98 5.37 -2.57
CA TYR A 79 1.07 4.68 -3.86
C TYR A 79 0.44 3.29 -3.84
N GLY A 80 -0.33 2.98 -2.78
CA GLY A 80 -1.05 1.73 -2.67
C GLY A 80 -2.04 1.69 -1.51
N TYR A 81 -2.77 0.60 -1.42
CA TYR A 81 -3.72 0.30 -0.33
C TYR A 81 -3.88 -1.20 -0.15
N TYR A 82 -4.36 -1.61 1.03
CA TYR A 82 -4.81 -2.97 1.28
C TYR A 82 -6.21 -3.16 0.69
N ALA A 83 -6.37 -4.18 -0.17
CA ALA A 83 -7.62 -4.58 -0.81
C ALA A 83 -8.18 -5.87 -0.19
N GLY A 84 -9.12 -6.52 -0.87
CA GLY A 84 -9.68 -7.80 -0.45
C GLY A 84 -10.48 -7.71 0.85
N TYR A 85 -10.42 -8.76 1.66
CA TYR A 85 -11.11 -8.77 2.96
C TYR A 85 -10.60 -7.69 3.91
N ALA A 86 -9.33 -7.29 3.83
CA ALA A 86 -8.81 -6.20 4.65
C ALA A 86 -9.57 -4.89 4.42
N TYR A 87 -9.92 -4.57 3.16
CA TYR A 87 -10.74 -3.39 2.86
C TYR A 87 -12.21 -3.60 3.23
N GLY A 88 -12.77 -4.80 3.00
CA GLY A 88 -14.12 -5.15 3.42
C GLY A 88 -14.34 -5.04 4.93
N LYS A 89 -13.36 -5.46 5.74
CA LYS A 89 -13.35 -5.24 7.20
C LYS A 89 -13.38 -3.76 7.55
N ARG A 90 -12.60 -2.95 6.86
CA ARG A 90 -12.58 -1.50 7.07
C ARG A 90 -13.93 -0.85 6.77
N LEU A 91 -14.66 -1.36 5.78
CA LEU A 91 -16.03 -0.96 5.47
C LEU A 91 -17.06 -1.50 6.49
N GLY A 92 -16.74 -2.58 7.18
CA GLY A 92 -17.66 -3.26 8.11
C GLY A 92 -18.61 -4.25 7.42
N VAL A 93 -18.27 -4.74 6.22
CA VAL A 93 -19.12 -5.66 5.44
C VAL A 93 -18.70 -7.13 5.55
N THR A 94 -17.62 -7.42 6.25
CA THR A 94 -17.11 -8.78 6.48
C THR A 94 -16.30 -8.89 7.76
N GLY A 95 -16.31 -10.09 8.38
CA GLY A 95 -15.39 -10.47 9.45
C GLY A 95 -14.21 -11.32 8.97
N LYS A 96 -14.21 -11.77 7.71
CA LYS A 96 -13.20 -12.65 7.14
C LYS A 96 -11.84 -11.97 6.95
N GLU A 97 -10.82 -12.78 6.77
CA GLU A 97 -9.44 -12.35 6.54
C GLU A 97 -8.87 -13.00 5.27
N ASP A 98 -8.00 -12.26 4.60
CA ASP A 98 -7.24 -12.79 3.49
C ASP A 98 -6.18 -13.79 4.01
N THR A 99 -6.02 -14.95 3.37
CA THR A 99 -4.93 -15.88 3.65
C THR A 99 -3.56 -15.21 3.47
N PHE A 100 -3.48 -14.32 2.50
CA PHE A 100 -2.31 -13.48 2.23
C PHE A 100 -2.76 -12.05 2.00
N PRO A 101 -2.05 -11.02 2.52
CA PRO A 101 -2.38 -9.63 2.25
C PRO A 101 -2.54 -9.37 0.75
N VAL A 102 -3.65 -8.76 0.38
CA VAL A 102 -3.91 -8.27 -0.98
C VAL A 102 -3.58 -6.78 -1.02
N ILE A 103 -2.63 -6.40 -1.87
CA ILE A 103 -2.17 -5.01 -1.96
C ILE A 103 -2.26 -4.55 -3.41
N VAL A 104 -2.94 -3.43 -3.63
CA VAL A 104 -2.95 -2.72 -4.90
C VAL A 104 -1.96 -1.57 -4.82
N THR A 105 -1.04 -1.46 -5.79
CA THR A 105 0.05 -0.48 -5.72
C THR A 105 0.58 -0.06 -7.09
N ASN A 106 0.96 1.22 -7.21
CA ASN A 106 1.64 1.76 -8.40
C ASN A 106 3.01 1.09 -8.66
N LYS A 107 3.55 0.38 -7.68
CA LYS A 107 4.84 -0.34 -7.80
C LYS A 107 4.70 -1.73 -8.43
N GLU A 108 3.48 -2.13 -8.80
CA GLU A 108 3.21 -3.38 -9.51
C GLU A 108 2.72 -3.11 -10.93
N ASN A 109 3.22 -3.89 -11.89
CA ASN A 109 2.88 -3.76 -13.31
C ASN A 109 1.95 -4.87 -13.82
N SER A 110 1.82 -5.97 -13.08
CA SER A 110 0.94 -7.08 -13.43
C SER A 110 -0.46 -6.89 -12.84
N ARG A 111 -1.47 -7.51 -13.47
CA ARG A 111 -2.85 -7.50 -12.97
C ARG A 111 -3.04 -8.24 -11.65
N GLY A 112 -2.08 -9.07 -11.29
CA GLY A 112 -2.02 -9.77 -10.01
C GLY A 112 -0.96 -10.85 -10.01
N ARG A 113 -0.14 -10.90 -8.96
CA ARG A 113 0.82 -11.96 -8.73
C ARG A 113 1.19 -12.11 -7.27
N TYR A 114 1.53 -13.32 -6.88
CA TYR A 114 2.11 -13.58 -5.58
C TYR A 114 3.58 -13.17 -5.53
N ARG A 115 3.98 -12.60 -4.41
CA ARG A 115 5.39 -12.36 -4.06
C ARG A 115 5.67 -12.83 -2.65
N LEU A 116 6.88 -13.31 -2.42
CA LEU A 116 7.41 -13.59 -1.09
C LEU A 116 8.26 -12.37 -0.67
N ILE A 117 7.83 -11.68 0.38
CA ILE A 117 8.51 -10.53 0.96
C ILE A 117 9.04 -10.96 2.33
N ALA A 118 10.36 -11.13 2.44
CA ALA A 118 10.97 -11.84 3.56
C ALA A 118 10.31 -13.23 3.74
N ILE A 119 9.50 -13.39 4.79
CA ILE A 119 8.77 -14.64 5.08
C ILE A 119 7.28 -14.56 4.76
N ARG A 120 6.77 -13.38 4.35
CA ARG A 120 5.33 -13.16 4.13
C ARG A 120 4.99 -13.26 2.65
N LYS A 121 4.12 -14.19 2.30
CA LYS A 121 3.51 -14.23 0.97
C LYS A 121 2.46 -13.13 0.88
N VAL A 122 2.47 -12.36 -0.22
CA VAL A 122 1.52 -11.28 -0.48
C VAL A 122 1.02 -11.39 -1.92
N TYR A 123 -0.20 -10.92 -2.17
CA TYR A 123 -0.75 -10.81 -3.51
C TYR A 123 -0.75 -9.34 -3.95
N LEU A 124 0.04 -9.01 -4.97
CA LEU A 124 0.19 -7.65 -5.48
C LEU A 124 -0.60 -7.48 -6.76
N LYS A 125 -1.34 -6.37 -6.87
CA LYS A 125 -2.14 -6.00 -8.04
C LYS A 125 -1.75 -4.59 -8.52
N LYS A 126 -1.73 -4.40 -9.84
CA LYS A 126 -1.66 -3.08 -10.46
C LYS A 126 -3.01 -2.36 -10.30
N PRO A 127 -3.04 -1.07 -9.95
CA PRO A 127 -4.27 -0.28 -9.91
C PRO A 127 -4.81 0.01 -11.33
N TYR A 128 -6.10 0.34 -11.42
CA TYR A 128 -6.75 0.78 -12.66
C TYR A 128 -6.37 2.21 -13.05
N THR A 129 -6.08 3.05 -12.07
CA THR A 129 -5.55 4.41 -12.26
C THR A 129 -4.43 4.66 -11.27
N VAL A 130 -3.60 5.67 -11.52
CA VAL A 130 -2.49 6.02 -10.63
C VAL A 130 -3.03 6.44 -9.26
N ILE A 131 -2.54 5.78 -8.21
CA ILE A 131 -2.88 6.08 -6.82
C ILE A 131 -2.05 7.27 -6.35
N THR A 132 -2.72 8.23 -5.75
CA THR A 132 -2.14 9.41 -5.09
C THR A 132 -2.72 9.56 -3.70
N LYS A 133 -2.20 10.50 -2.92
CA LYS A 133 -2.76 10.83 -1.60
C LYS A 133 -4.21 11.32 -1.69
N ASP A 134 -4.54 12.02 -2.78
CA ASP A 134 -5.84 12.69 -2.93
C ASP A 134 -6.93 11.73 -3.44
N ASN A 135 -6.56 10.65 -4.15
CA ASN A 135 -7.54 9.75 -4.75
C ASN A 135 -7.57 8.33 -4.16
N VAL A 136 -6.66 7.98 -3.24
CA VAL A 136 -6.51 6.60 -2.75
C VAL A 136 -7.80 6.01 -2.20
N GLU A 137 -8.60 6.80 -1.47
CA GLU A 137 -9.88 6.34 -0.91
C GLU A 137 -10.90 6.03 -2.00
N VAL A 138 -10.99 6.88 -3.01
CA VAL A 138 -11.89 6.71 -4.16
C VAL A 138 -11.48 5.48 -4.96
N VAL A 139 -10.20 5.34 -5.28
CA VAL A 139 -9.66 4.20 -6.04
C VAL A 139 -9.88 2.89 -5.30
N ALA A 140 -9.62 2.86 -3.98
CA ALA A 140 -9.81 1.68 -3.17
C ALA A 140 -11.29 1.27 -3.06
N LEU A 141 -12.19 2.24 -2.93
CA LEU A 141 -13.63 2.00 -2.88
C LEU A 141 -14.17 1.46 -4.21
N LEU A 142 -13.75 2.03 -5.33
CA LEU A 142 -14.12 1.55 -6.67
C LEU A 142 -13.59 0.13 -6.95
N ASP A 143 -12.37 -0.18 -6.49
CA ASP A 143 -11.82 -1.53 -6.61
C ASP A 143 -12.61 -2.52 -5.75
N PHE A 144 -13.05 -2.13 -4.55
CA PHE A 144 -13.94 -2.94 -3.71
C PHE A 144 -15.31 -3.13 -4.37
N ILE A 145 -15.95 -2.08 -4.90
CA ILE A 145 -17.23 -2.17 -5.62
C ILE A 145 -17.13 -3.16 -6.79
N ARG A 146 -16.02 -3.24 -7.47
CA ARG A 146 -15.80 -4.19 -8.56
C ARG A 146 -15.84 -5.65 -8.12
N GLU A 147 -15.43 -5.94 -6.89
CA GLU A 147 -15.28 -7.30 -6.33
C GLU A 147 -16.13 -7.49 -5.05
N TRP A 148 -17.14 -6.66 -4.83
CA TRP A 148 -17.93 -6.67 -3.59
C TRP A 148 -18.55 -8.04 -3.29
N ASP A 149 -19.03 -8.73 -4.31
CA ASP A 149 -19.64 -10.06 -4.23
C ASP A 149 -18.67 -11.14 -3.71
N MET A 150 -17.39 -10.94 -3.88
CA MET A 150 -16.33 -11.81 -3.35
C MET A 150 -15.97 -11.49 -1.89
N TYR A 151 -16.02 -10.22 -1.50
CA TYR A 151 -15.44 -9.75 -0.24
C TYR A 151 -16.45 -9.23 0.78
N SER A 152 -17.75 -9.14 0.44
CA SER A 152 -18.83 -8.84 1.37
C SER A 152 -19.51 -10.13 1.83
N GLU A 153 -19.91 -10.17 3.10
CA GLU A 153 -20.80 -11.20 3.68
C GLU A 153 -22.26 -10.72 3.74
N LEU A 154 -22.50 -9.47 3.35
CA LEU A 154 -23.84 -8.89 3.23
C LEU A 154 -24.40 -9.11 1.83
N ASN A 155 -25.72 -9.01 1.69
CA ASN A 155 -26.36 -8.95 0.39
C ASN A 155 -26.02 -7.65 -0.36
N GLU A 156 -26.46 -7.52 -1.63
CA GLU A 156 -26.17 -6.36 -2.49
C GLU A 156 -26.68 -5.07 -1.84
N GLU A 157 -27.95 -5.01 -1.42
CA GLU A 157 -28.60 -3.82 -0.89
C GLU A 157 -27.90 -3.29 0.37
N ASP A 158 -27.66 -4.18 1.32
CA ASP A 158 -26.97 -3.83 2.59
C ASP A 158 -25.52 -3.39 2.32
N THR A 159 -24.81 -4.08 1.41
CA THR A 159 -23.44 -3.70 1.05
C THR A 159 -23.38 -2.30 0.47
N PHE A 160 -24.27 -1.97 -0.48
CA PHE A 160 -24.29 -0.63 -1.09
C PHE A 160 -24.79 0.43 -0.14
N SER A 161 -25.68 0.11 0.81
CA SER A 161 -26.05 1.01 1.90
C SER A 161 -24.84 1.37 2.78
N VAL A 162 -24.02 0.39 3.15
CA VAL A 162 -22.77 0.63 3.90
C VAL A 162 -21.79 1.48 3.08
N ILE A 163 -21.62 1.19 1.79
CA ILE A 163 -20.75 1.97 0.90
C ILE A 163 -21.21 3.43 0.83
N LYS A 164 -22.51 3.69 0.66
CA LYS A 164 -23.08 5.03 0.61
C LYS A 164 -22.82 5.80 1.91
N ASN A 165 -23.04 5.15 3.05
CA ASN A 165 -22.77 5.71 4.37
C ASN A 165 -21.28 6.03 4.54
N TYR A 166 -20.41 5.13 4.08
CA TYR A 166 -18.96 5.33 4.10
C TYR A 166 -18.54 6.53 3.24
N MET A 167 -19.06 6.66 2.03
CA MET A 167 -18.80 7.83 1.16
C MET A 167 -19.17 9.14 1.83
N ASN A 168 -20.35 9.21 2.47
CA ASN A 168 -20.79 10.37 3.21
C ASN A 168 -19.87 10.68 4.40
N LYS A 169 -19.50 9.67 5.19
CA LYS A 169 -18.63 9.81 6.36
C LYS A 169 -17.22 10.28 5.99
N GLN A 170 -16.70 9.83 4.85
CA GLN A 170 -15.38 10.22 4.35
C GLN A 170 -15.41 11.49 3.50
N SER A 171 -16.59 12.10 3.33
CA SER A 171 -16.79 13.28 2.46
C SER A 171 -16.24 13.07 1.04
N ILE A 172 -16.46 11.88 0.49
CA ILE A 172 -16.02 11.55 -0.87
C ILE A 172 -16.86 12.37 -1.86
N ASP A 173 -16.19 13.21 -2.64
CA ASP A 173 -16.83 14.01 -3.68
C ASP A 173 -17.36 13.11 -4.80
N LYS A 174 -18.68 13.27 -5.11
CA LYS A 174 -19.34 12.45 -6.13
C LYS A 174 -18.77 12.67 -7.53
N THR A 175 -18.34 13.89 -7.85
CA THR A 175 -17.77 14.22 -9.16
C THR A 175 -16.44 13.50 -9.32
N VAL A 176 -15.55 13.60 -8.33
CA VAL A 176 -14.26 12.90 -8.31
C VAL A 176 -14.46 11.38 -8.37
N PHE A 177 -15.48 10.86 -7.66
CA PHE A 177 -15.81 9.45 -7.68
C PHE A 177 -16.23 8.98 -9.08
N LEU A 178 -17.13 9.70 -9.76
CA LEU A 178 -17.60 9.38 -11.10
C LEU A 178 -16.48 9.53 -12.15
N GLU A 179 -15.69 10.59 -12.09
CA GLU A 179 -14.54 10.82 -12.96
C GLU A 179 -13.50 9.72 -12.82
N THR A 180 -13.27 9.24 -11.60
CA THR A 180 -12.33 8.13 -11.36
C THR A 180 -12.89 6.80 -11.86
N ALA A 181 -14.21 6.58 -11.75
CA ALA A 181 -14.89 5.35 -12.15
C ALA A 181 -14.73 5.02 -13.65
N VAL A 182 -14.51 6.03 -14.52
CA VAL A 182 -14.30 5.80 -15.96
C VAL A 182 -13.04 4.98 -16.27
N HIS A 183 -12.09 4.94 -15.35
CA HIS A 183 -10.88 4.11 -15.46
C HIS A 183 -11.09 2.65 -15.09
N PHE A 184 -12.25 2.33 -14.50
CA PHE A 184 -12.60 0.98 -14.09
C PHE A 184 -13.46 0.28 -15.15
N PRO A 185 -13.58 -1.08 -15.11
CA PRO A 185 -14.48 -1.80 -16.00
C PRO A 185 -15.93 -1.29 -15.92
N SER A 186 -16.65 -1.31 -17.04
CA SER A 186 -18.05 -0.82 -17.16
C SER A 186 -19.02 -1.42 -16.13
N LYS A 187 -18.73 -2.64 -15.61
CA LYS A 187 -19.47 -3.25 -14.49
C LYS A 187 -19.56 -2.29 -13.29
N VAL A 188 -18.48 -1.58 -12.98
CA VAL A 188 -18.43 -0.64 -11.83
C VAL A 188 -19.36 0.54 -12.09
N SER A 189 -19.30 1.16 -13.27
CA SER A 189 -20.18 2.28 -13.63
C SER A 189 -21.66 1.88 -13.60
N ALA A 190 -21.99 0.67 -14.06
CA ALA A 190 -23.35 0.15 -14.04
C ALA A 190 -23.91 -0.07 -12.61
N MET A 191 -23.04 -0.36 -11.64
CA MET A 191 -23.42 -0.54 -10.24
C MET A 191 -23.60 0.79 -9.50
N ILE A 192 -22.93 1.86 -9.94
CA ILE A 192 -23.01 3.19 -9.32
C ILE A 192 -24.29 3.92 -9.72
N VAL A 193 -24.84 3.62 -10.89
CA VAL A 193 -26.04 4.26 -11.46
C VAL A 193 -27.34 3.64 -10.94
N LYS A 194 -27.31 2.48 -10.30
CA LYS A 194 -28.45 1.88 -9.60
C LYS A 194 -28.65 2.52 -8.22
#